data_1fca5b2a51d94664edd9575752fe3f12
#
_entry.id   1fca5b2a51d94664edd9575752fe3f12
#
_cell.length_a   1.000
_cell.length_b   1.000
_cell.length_c   1.000
_cell.angle_alpha   90.00
_cell.angle_beta   90.00
_cell.angle_gamma   90.00
#
_symmetry.space_group_name_H-M   'P 1'
#
loop_
_entity.id
_entity.type
_entity.pdbx_description
1 polymer ?
#
loop_
_entity_poly.entity_id
_entity_poly.type
_entity_poly.pdbx_seq_one_letter_code
_entity_poly.pdbx_strand_id
1 'polypeptide(L)'
;MTSAKDLKMIDLHISSLVVESLKNPTKAPACIPVLSDGMAFIKSGDTWEGHLRSKFKNLLDLALKFISTPFTDEQIDEMEKNLWVCKCDMRDYVPKRFHEEPMRHRSGVVDHSFPRVTMSLASAVCQALEDVTPASLDKAGARGKWPPSTAYLLPNGPFKVIEACLQWLKYTEKTFKTQTFPIAFLTNLMKFCPSLRRPVADSAELRVYFAKRFHDTLISLETGYNPPLMFPIPIHSMRHLGQFCDAVRDGCEDWNEWLAPIAPELYKDIGRFLQILPRLDIDDDEREDHLRVYGNIERSVWEALPEATRPERNWPSLDDALADLMRPHCLLFKKFADLQERRECLSPICFRPAEYQPAGMRVCACRIAAYCSRNCQREHWRWKRAPHKDTCADIKQAYEVFKEVPREIRYGLSEEGYQIFRKGLEGTGYTEEQGGQVFVALEELEHAREALQQKKSVVVRR
;
A
#
# COMPACT_ATOMS: atom_id res chain seq x y z
N MET A 1 -1.10 -8.52 -34.43
CA MET A 1 -1.72 -8.00 -33.17
C MET A 1 -2.68 -9.05 -32.64
N THR A 2 -2.43 -9.61 -31.49
CA THR A 2 -3.29 -10.61 -30.83
C THR A 2 -4.60 -9.93 -30.42
N SER A 3 -5.75 -10.50 -30.76
CA SER A 3 -7.04 -9.89 -30.41
C SER A 3 -7.28 -9.97 -28.88
N ALA A 4 -8.12 -9.06 -28.33
CA ALA A 4 -8.52 -9.12 -26.93
C ALA A 4 -9.19 -10.45 -26.54
N LYS A 5 -9.82 -11.12 -27.51
CA LYS A 5 -10.42 -12.46 -27.33
C LYS A 5 -9.34 -13.53 -27.20
N ASP A 6 -8.26 -13.42 -27.96
CA ASP A 6 -7.14 -14.38 -27.92
C ASP A 6 -6.37 -14.24 -26.62
N LEU A 7 -6.11 -13.00 -26.14
CA LEU A 7 -5.47 -12.75 -24.86
C LEU A 7 -6.26 -13.38 -23.70
N LYS A 8 -7.58 -13.23 -23.69
CA LYS A 8 -8.46 -13.82 -22.68
C LYS A 8 -8.47 -15.36 -22.68
N MET A 9 -8.30 -15.98 -23.84
CA MET A 9 -8.16 -17.43 -23.96
C MET A 9 -6.82 -17.90 -23.39
N ILE A 10 -5.75 -17.13 -23.60
CA ILE A 10 -4.42 -17.41 -23.08
C ILE A 10 -4.42 -17.37 -21.55
N ASP A 11 -5.03 -16.34 -20.92
CA ASP A 11 -5.13 -16.20 -19.46
C ASP A 11 -5.77 -17.44 -18.81
N LEU A 12 -6.88 -17.91 -19.36
CA LEU A 12 -7.58 -19.09 -18.82
C LEU A 12 -6.77 -20.38 -19.01
N HIS A 13 -6.07 -20.50 -20.13
CA HIS A 13 -5.22 -21.66 -20.40
C HIS A 13 -4.02 -21.70 -19.44
N ILE A 14 -3.34 -20.57 -19.23
CA ILE A 14 -2.27 -20.46 -18.23
C ILE A 14 -2.79 -20.83 -16.85
N SER A 15 -3.94 -20.30 -16.45
CA SER A 15 -4.58 -20.63 -15.16
C SER A 15 -4.79 -22.15 -15.01
N SER A 16 -5.23 -22.84 -16.08
CA SER A 16 -5.40 -24.29 -16.08
C SER A 16 -4.07 -25.01 -15.91
N LEU A 17 -3.01 -24.60 -16.65
CA LEU A 17 -1.69 -25.17 -16.53
C LEU A 17 -1.11 -25.03 -15.13
N VAL A 18 -1.27 -23.88 -14.48
CA VAL A 18 -0.87 -23.66 -13.08
C VAL A 18 -1.62 -24.61 -12.15
N VAL A 19 -2.94 -24.69 -12.30
CA VAL A 19 -3.78 -25.58 -11.47
C VAL A 19 -3.37 -27.06 -11.61
N GLU A 20 -3.19 -27.52 -12.83
CA GLU A 20 -2.83 -28.91 -13.10
C GLU A 20 -1.42 -29.26 -12.62
N SER A 21 -0.46 -28.35 -12.84
CA SER A 21 0.94 -28.55 -12.43
C SER A 21 1.12 -28.64 -10.92
N LEU A 22 0.42 -27.77 -10.16
CA LEU A 22 0.52 -27.75 -8.69
C LEU A 22 -0.32 -28.84 -8.03
N LYS A 23 -1.38 -29.33 -8.67
CA LYS A 23 -2.14 -30.50 -8.17
C LYS A 23 -1.33 -31.79 -8.28
N ASN A 24 -0.52 -31.93 -9.32
CA ASN A 24 0.30 -33.11 -9.55
C ASN A 24 1.69 -32.74 -10.10
N PRO A 25 2.61 -32.29 -9.21
CA PRO A 25 3.94 -31.84 -9.63
C PRO A 25 4.75 -32.92 -10.38
N THR A 26 4.54 -34.20 -10.09
CA THR A 26 5.23 -35.30 -10.79
C THR A 26 4.83 -35.46 -12.26
N LYS A 27 3.61 -35.00 -12.60
CA LYS A 27 3.05 -35.03 -13.98
C LYS A 27 2.71 -33.62 -14.46
N ALA A 28 3.43 -32.62 -13.97
CA ALA A 28 3.15 -31.23 -14.28
C ALA A 28 3.22 -30.96 -15.78
N PRO A 29 2.18 -30.38 -16.41
CA PRO A 29 2.21 -29.97 -17.80
C PRO A 29 3.04 -28.71 -18.06
N ALA A 30 3.43 -27.98 -17.00
CA ALA A 30 4.24 -26.78 -17.09
C ALA A 30 5.37 -26.79 -16.04
N CYS A 31 6.56 -26.35 -16.44
CA CYS A 31 7.72 -26.20 -15.55
C CYS A 31 7.74 -24.84 -14.85
N ILE A 32 8.60 -24.65 -13.83
CA ILE A 32 8.71 -23.41 -13.06
C ILE A 32 8.82 -22.14 -13.92
N PRO A 33 9.70 -22.08 -14.97
CA PRO A 33 9.72 -20.92 -15.85
C PRO A 33 8.36 -20.57 -16.45
N VAL A 34 7.65 -21.55 -17.01
CA VAL A 34 6.31 -21.35 -17.59
C VAL A 34 5.28 -20.93 -16.54
N LEU A 35 5.33 -21.52 -15.34
CA LEU A 35 4.44 -21.16 -14.23
C LEU A 35 4.70 -19.72 -13.74
N SER A 36 5.96 -19.35 -13.57
CA SER A 36 6.36 -18.03 -13.12
C SER A 36 5.96 -16.94 -14.11
N ASP A 37 6.33 -17.11 -15.39
CA ASP A 37 5.98 -16.16 -16.45
C ASP A 37 4.48 -16.15 -16.73
N GLY A 38 3.83 -17.29 -16.66
CA GLY A 38 2.38 -17.41 -16.79
C GLY A 38 1.63 -16.62 -15.72
N MET A 39 2.04 -16.73 -14.45
CA MET A 39 1.44 -15.97 -13.37
C MET A 39 1.71 -14.45 -13.53
N ALA A 40 2.91 -14.06 -13.95
CA ALA A 40 3.23 -12.66 -14.22
C ALA A 40 2.37 -12.11 -15.37
N PHE A 41 2.15 -12.90 -16.43
CA PHE A 41 1.32 -12.55 -17.59
C PHE A 41 -0.14 -12.34 -17.18
N ILE A 42 -0.75 -13.28 -16.45
CA ILE A 42 -2.13 -13.15 -15.95
C ILE A 42 -2.28 -11.85 -15.14
N LYS A 43 -1.35 -11.57 -14.22
CA LYS A 43 -1.39 -10.40 -13.35
C LYS A 43 -1.22 -9.06 -14.08
N SER A 44 -0.56 -9.05 -15.23
CA SER A 44 -0.37 -7.85 -16.05
C SER A 44 -1.56 -7.55 -16.99
N GLY A 45 -2.52 -8.45 -17.07
CA GLY A 45 -3.65 -8.32 -18.02
C GLY A 45 -4.83 -7.52 -17.45
N ASP A 46 -5.47 -6.67 -18.27
CA ASP A 46 -6.67 -5.90 -17.92
C ASP A 46 -7.83 -6.77 -17.39
N THR A 47 -7.83 -8.07 -17.74
CA THR A 47 -8.85 -9.02 -17.30
C THR A 47 -8.72 -9.43 -15.85
N TRP A 48 -7.56 -9.17 -15.23
CA TRP A 48 -7.27 -9.57 -13.87
C TRP A 48 -8.09 -8.78 -12.84
N GLU A 49 -7.99 -7.45 -12.85
CA GLU A 49 -8.62 -6.60 -11.83
C GLU A 49 -10.15 -6.69 -11.79
N GLY A 50 -10.80 -6.65 -12.95
CA GLY A 50 -12.28 -6.66 -13.00
C GLY A 50 -12.93 -8.05 -12.82
N HIS A 51 -12.18 -9.15 -13.02
CA HIS A 51 -12.76 -10.49 -13.15
C HIS A 51 -12.09 -11.59 -12.33
N LEU A 52 -11.09 -11.26 -11.52
CA LEU A 52 -10.31 -12.21 -10.72
C LEU A 52 -11.22 -13.22 -9.99
N ARG A 53 -12.14 -12.73 -9.20
CA ARG A 53 -13.05 -13.53 -8.36
C ARG A 53 -14.11 -14.33 -9.15
N SER A 54 -14.35 -14.01 -10.41
CA SER A 54 -15.37 -14.68 -11.21
C SER A 54 -14.78 -15.67 -12.22
N LYS A 55 -13.67 -15.35 -12.86
CA LYS A 55 -13.06 -16.14 -13.94
C LYS A 55 -11.97 -17.09 -13.48
N PHE A 56 -11.21 -16.69 -12.43
CA PHE A 56 -10.05 -17.45 -11.95
C PHE A 56 -10.33 -18.24 -10.66
N LYS A 57 -11.59 -18.64 -10.43
CA LYS A 57 -11.99 -19.36 -9.21
C LYS A 57 -11.14 -20.58 -8.91
N ASN A 58 -10.90 -21.42 -9.91
CA ASN A 58 -10.11 -22.64 -9.75
C ASN A 58 -8.65 -22.34 -9.36
N LEU A 59 -8.10 -21.26 -9.91
CA LEU A 59 -6.75 -20.79 -9.53
C LEU A 59 -6.72 -20.27 -8.10
N LEU A 60 -7.70 -19.45 -7.72
CA LEU A 60 -7.81 -18.94 -6.35
C LEU A 60 -8.07 -20.03 -5.32
N ASP A 61 -8.88 -21.03 -5.66
CA ASP A 61 -9.12 -22.22 -4.82
C ASP A 61 -7.83 -23.01 -4.60
N LEU A 62 -7.10 -23.25 -5.68
CA LEU A 62 -5.80 -23.92 -5.59
C LEU A 62 -4.81 -23.10 -4.80
N ALA A 63 -4.67 -21.80 -5.10
CA ALA A 63 -3.74 -20.90 -4.43
C ALA A 63 -4.01 -20.86 -2.93
N LEU A 64 -5.28 -20.68 -2.52
CA LEU A 64 -5.68 -20.69 -1.12
C LEU A 64 -5.30 -22.02 -0.45
N LYS A 65 -5.70 -23.15 -1.03
CA LYS A 65 -5.39 -24.48 -0.48
C LYS A 65 -3.90 -24.74 -0.41
N PHE A 66 -3.17 -24.40 -1.48
CA PHE A 66 -1.73 -24.64 -1.57
C PHE A 66 -0.96 -23.85 -0.52
N ILE A 67 -1.22 -22.53 -0.40
CA ILE A 67 -0.52 -21.68 0.55
C ILE A 67 -0.92 -21.96 2.00
N SER A 68 -2.17 -22.41 2.25
CA SER A 68 -2.68 -22.74 3.60
C SER A 68 -2.48 -24.19 4.02
N THR A 69 -1.83 -25.01 3.20
CA THR A 69 -1.50 -26.40 3.55
C THR A 69 -0.05 -26.46 4.03
N PRO A 70 0.22 -27.00 5.24
CA PRO A 70 1.57 -27.24 5.68
C PRO A 70 2.18 -28.43 4.89
N PHE A 71 3.38 -28.21 4.38
CA PHE A 71 4.19 -29.24 3.72
C PHE A 71 5.44 -29.48 4.53
N THR A 72 6.06 -30.66 4.45
CA THR A 72 7.40 -30.84 5.00
C THR A 72 8.45 -30.24 4.05
N ASP A 73 9.68 -29.99 4.56
CA ASP A 73 10.77 -29.49 3.72
C ASP A 73 11.03 -30.44 2.56
N GLU A 74 11.00 -31.76 2.81
CA GLU A 74 11.18 -32.79 1.78
C GLU A 74 10.09 -32.74 0.71
N GLN A 75 8.84 -32.47 1.10
CA GLN A 75 7.73 -32.33 0.14
C GLN A 75 7.91 -31.09 -0.74
N ILE A 76 8.36 -29.97 -0.16
CA ILE A 76 8.64 -28.75 -0.91
C ILE A 76 9.80 -28.98 -1.88
N ASP A 77 10.91 -29.58 -1.41
CA ASP A 77 12.08 -29.86 -2.23
C ASP A 77 11.74 -30.85 -3.38
N GLU A 78 10.91 -31.85 -3.10
CA GLU A 78 10.44 -32.78 -4.13
C GLU A 78 9.52 -32.08 -5.16
N MET A 79 8.59 -31.23 -4.73
CA MET A 79 7.74 -30.46 -5.63
C MET A 79 8.59 -29.55 -6.52
N GLU A 80 9.51 -28.80 -5.93
CA GLU A 80 10.41 -27.91 -6.67
C GLU A 80 11.23 -28.68 -7.69
N LYS A 81 11.86 -29.79 -7.30
CA LYS A 81 12.62 -30.66 -8.18
C LYS A 81 11.79 -31.19 -9.34
N ASN A 82 10.57 -31.63 -9.08
CA ASN A 82 9.68 -32.16 -10.11
C ASN A 82 9.23 -31.09 -11.10
N LEU A 83 8.96 -29.86 -10.60
CA LEU A 83 8.56 -28.73 -11.42
C LEU A 83 9.72 -28.09 -12.21
N TRP A 84 10.98 -28.28 -11.76
CA TRP A 84 12.15 -27.86 -12.54
C TRP A 84 12.41 -28.76 -13.75
N VAL A 85 11.98 -30.02 -13.70
CA VAL A 85 12.12 -30.94 -14.84
C VAL A 85 11.09 -30.57 -15.91
N CYS A 86 11.55 -29.90 -16.97
CA CYS A 86 10.68 -29.49 -18.06
C CYS A 86 10.07 -30.71 -18.79
N LYS A 87 8.75 -30.82 -18.72
CA LYS A 87 7.92 -31.81 -19.44
C LYS A 87 6.87 -31.11 -20.31
N CYS A 88 7.10 -29.84 -20.61
CA CYS A 88 6.15 -29.03 -21.37
C CYS A 88 5.92 -29.58 -22.78
N ASP A 89 4.68 -29.61 -23.23
CA ASP A 89 4.38 -29.91 -24.62
C ASP A 89 4.64 -28.65 -25.46
N MET A 90 5.77 -28.68 -26.19
CA MET A 90 6.16 -27.56 -27.06
C MET A 90 5.29 -27.38 -28.30
N ARG A 91 4.30 -28.27 -28.53
CA ARG A 91 3.24 -28.08 -29.53
C ARG A 91 2.13 -27.16 -29.01
N ASP A 92 1.99 -27.06 -27.67
CA ASP A 92 1.10 -26.12 -27.03
C ASP A 92 1.70 -24.71 -27.13
N TYR A 93 0.89 -23.77 -27.63
CA TYR A 93 1.30 -22.40 -27.84
C TYR A 93 1.81 -21.70 -26.55
N VAL A 94 1.18 -21.97 -25.42
CA VAL A 94 1.50 -21.24 -24.16
C VAL A 94 2.86 -21.69 -23.59
N PRO A 95 3.13 -22.96 -23.31
CA PRO A 95 4.46 -23.39 -22.89
C PRO A 95 5.55 -22.98 -23.90
N LYS A 96 5.32 -23.18 -25.19
CA LYS A 96 6.26 -22.79 -26.24
C LYS A 96 6.62 -21.31 -26.16
N ARG A 97 5.61 -20.44 -26.07
CA ARG A 97 5.81 -19.00 -26.01
C ARG A 97 6.72 -18.59 -24.84
N PHE A 98 6.46 -19.11 -23.63
CA PHE A 98 7.25 -18.73 -22.46
C PHE A 98 8.66 -19.35 -22.44
N HIS A 99 8.90 -20.44 -23.18
CA HIS A 99 10.23 -20.95 -23.38
C HIS A 99 11.04 -20.17 -24.43
N GLU A 100 10.38 -19.75 -25.52
CA GLU A 100 11.02 -19.02 -26.63
C GLU A 100 11.14 -17.50 -26.30
N GLU A 101 10.16 -16.92 -25.63
CA GLU A 101 10.07 -15.51 -25.30
C GLU A 101 9.79 -15.35 -23.80
N PRO A 102 10.78 -15.62 -22.91
CA PRO A 102 10.57 -15.44 -21.47
C PRO A 102 10.21 -13.98 -21.17
N MET A 103 9.29 -13.79 -20.22
CA MET A 103 8.83 -12.47 -19.83
C MET A 103 10.00 -11.64 -19.30
N ARG A 104 10.30 -10.53 -19.97
CA ARG A 104 11.25 -9.54 -19.50
C ARG A 104 10.50 -8.47 -18.71
N HIS A 105 10.79 -8.37 -17.44
CA HIS A 105 10.33 -7.23 -16.65
C HIS A 105 11.11 -5.97 -17.06
N ARG A 106 10.55 -4.76 -16.85
CA ARG A 106 11.26 -3.49 -17.09
C ARG A 106 12.63 -3.42 -16.38
N SER A 107 12.82 -4.21 -15.33
CA SER A 107 14.05 -4.31 -14.52
C SER A 107 15.02 -5.43 -14.93
N GLY A 108 14.75 -6.23 -15.98
CA GLY A 108 15.62 -7.33 -16.41
C GLY A 108 14.96 -8.71 -16.49
N VAL A 109 15.76 -9.78 -16.34
CA VAL A 109 15.30 -11.18 -16.43
C VAL A 109 14.40 -11.51 -15.24
N VAL A 110 13.28 -12.16 -15.49
CA VAL A 110 12.38 -12.69 -14.44
C VAL A 110 13.10 -13.81 -13.69
N ASP A 111 13.11 -13.74 -12.36
CA ASP A 111 13.59 -14.85 -11.53
C ASP A 111 12.60 -16.02 -11.63
N HIS A 112 13.05 -17.09 -12.25
CA HIS A 112 12.29 -18.33 -12.38
C HIS A 112 12.58 -19.21 -11.17
N SER A 113 11.86 -18.99 -10.07
CA SER A 113 12.01 -19.78 -8.85
C SER A 113 10.66 -20.26 -8.31
N PHE A 114 10.69 -21.37 -7.59
CA PHE A 114 9.48 -21.89 -6.95
C PHE A 114 8.92 -20.91 -5.88
N PRO A 115 9.76 -20.24 -5.05
CA PRO A 115 9.28 -19.19 -4.17
C PRO A 115 8.51 -18.07 -4.90
N ARG A 116 8.90 -17.72 -6.12
CA ARG A 116 8.18 -16.72 -6.92
C ARG A 116 6.78 -17.20 -7.35
N VAL A 117 6.67 -18.46 -7.73
CA VAL A 117 5.36 -19.06 -8.03
C VAL A 117 4.47 -19.02 -6.80
N THR A 118 4.97 -19.44 -5.63
CA THR A 118 4.20 -19.43 -4.38
C THR A 118 3.81 -18.02 -3.93
N MET A 119 4.73 -17.05 -4.06
CA MET A 119 4.44 -15.63 -3.82
C MET A 119 3.35 -15.10 -4.75
N SER A 120 3.38 -15.46 -6.02
CA SER A 120 2.37 -15.02 -7.00
C SER A 120 1.00 -15.59 -6.69
N LEU A 121 0.92 -16.83 -6.20
CA LEU A 121 -0.32 -17.46 -5.74
C LEU A 121 -0.89 -16.76 -4.49
N ALA A 122 -0.05 -16.48 -3.49
CA ALA A 122 -0.47 -15.75 -2.30
C ALA A 122 -0.94 -14.34 -2.65
N SER A 123 -0.20 -13.64 -3.50
CA SER A 123 -0.58 -12.31 -4.02
C SER A 123 -1.92 -12.34 -4.77
N ALA A 124 -2.21 -13.37 -5.53
CA ALA A 124 -3.49 -13.52 -6.22
C ALA A 124 -4.67 -13.60 -5.23
N VAL A 125 -4.51 -14.36 -4.14
CA VAL A 125 -5.53 -14.44 -3.08
C VAL A 125 -5.68 -13.09 -2.38
N CYS A 126 -4.59 -12.42 -2.02
CA CYS A 126 -4.62 -11.10 -1.38
C CYS A 126 -5.33 -10.06 -2.24
N GLN A 127 -4.98 -9.96 -3.53
CA GLN A 127 -5.62 -9.05 -4.48
C GLN A 127 -7.13 -9.35 -4.66
N ALA A 128 -7.50 -10.64 -4.67
CA ALA A 128 -8.92 -11.01 -4.73
C ALA A 128 -9.74 -10.55 -3.51
N LEU A 129 -9.08 -10.24 -2.40
CA LEU A 129 -9.67 -9.83 -1.14
C LEU A 129 -9.47 -8.33 -0.81
N GLU A 130 -8.66 -7.60 -1.57
CA GLU A 130 -8.18 -6.24 -1.23
C GLU A 130 -9.33 -5.26 -1.00
N ASP A 131 -10.19 -5.05 -1.98
CA ASP A 131 -11.29 -4.07 -1.92
C ASP A 131 -12.62 -4.67 -1.44
N VAL A 132 -12.55 -5.73 -0.64
CA VAL A 132 -13.72 -6.47 -0.19
C VAL A 132 -13.90 -6.31 1.31
N THR A 133 -15.13 -6.10 1.76
CA THR A 133 -15.49 -6.18 3.17
C THR A 133 -16.07 -7.57 3.51
N PRO A 134 -15.97 -8.05 4.76
CA PRO A 134 -16.55 -9.34 5.15
C PRO A 134 -18.03 -9.49 4.75
N ALA A 135 -18.84 -8.47 5.01
CA ALA A 135 -20.26 -8.47 4.64
C ALA A 135 -20.50 -8.52 3.12
N SER A 136 -19.65 -7.85 2.33
CA SER A 136 -19.75 -7.86 0.87
C SER A 136 -19.24 -9.18 0.26
N LEU A 137 -18.33 -9.86 0.97
CA LEU A 137 -17.75 -11.13 0.53
C LEU A 137 -18.79 -12.24 0.48
N ASP A 138 -19.51 -12.49 1.59
CA ASP A 138 -20.53 -13.54 1.67
C ASP A 138 -21.69 -13.27 0.68
N LYS A 139 -22.12 -12.01 0.55
CA LYS A 139 -23.12 -11.60 -0.44
C LYS A 139 -22.68 -11.85 -1.88
N ALA A 140 -21.41 -11.65 -2.18
CA ALA A 140 -20.84 -11.91 -3.51
C ALA A 140 -20.64 -13.40 -3.75
N GLY A 141 -20.26 -14.17 -2.72
CA GLY A 141 -20.16 -15.62 -2.74
C GLY A 141 -21.49 -16.31 -3.05
N ALA A 142 -22.60 -15.86 -2.44
CA ALA A 142 -23.95 -16.30 -2.76
C ALA A 142 -24.36 -16.06 -4.22
N ARG A 143 -23.70 -15.11 -4.90
CA ARG A 143 -23.85 -14.85 -6.34
C ARG A 143 -22.83 -15.61 -7.22
N GLY A 144 -22.16 -16.59 -6.64
CA GLY A 144 -21.19 -17.45 -7.32
C GLY A 144 -19.82 -16.81 -7.56
N LYS A 145 -19.43 -15.72 -6.87
CA LYS A 145 -18.05 -15.21 -6.87
C LYS A 145 -17.20 -15.95 -5.83
N TRP A 146 -15.92 -16.01 -6.07
CA TRP A 146 -14.95 -16.55 -5.10
C TRP A 146 -14.62 -15.52 -4.00
N PRO A 147 -14.41 -15.94 -2.74
CA PRO A 147 -14.74 -17.23 -2.17
C PRO A 147 -16.26 -17.36 -1.96
N PRO A 148 -16.78 -18.60 -1.82
CA PRO A 148 -18.21 -18.83 -1.56
C PRO A 148 -18.71 -18.23 -0.25
N SER A 149 -17.84 -18.16 0.76
CA SER A 149 -18.10 -17.57 2.09
C SER A 149 -16.79 -17.21 2.79
N THR A 150 -16.88 -16.46 3.88
CA THR A 150 -15.73 -16.17 4.76
C THR A 150 -15.15 -17.45 5.38
N ALA A 151 -15.98 -18.39 5.78
CA ALA A 151 -15.54 -19.68 6.34
C ALA A 151 -14.68 -20.50 5.35
N TYR A 152 -14.88 -20.32 4.05
CA TYR A 152 -14.11 -21.00 3.00
C TYR A 152 -12.63 -20.60 2.99
N LEU A 153 -12.29 -19.43 3.54
CA LEU A 153 -10.92 -18.91 3.56
C LEU A 153 -9.98 -19.68 4.50
N LEU A 154 -10.52 -20.51 5.39
CA LEU A 154 -9.73 -21.36 6.29
C LEU A 154 -10.01 -22.87 6.03
N PRO A 155 -9.62 -23.40 4.85
CA PRO A 155 -10.00 -24.74 4.43
C PRO A 155 -9.49 -25.84 5.37
N ASN A 156 -8.37 -25.58 6.06
CA ASN A 156 -7.73 -26.52 6.98
C ASN A 156 -7.81 -26.05 8.46
N GLY A 157 -8.59 -25.00 8.72
CA GLY A 157 -8.67 -24.36 10.03
C GLY A 157 -7.48 -23.44 10.36
N PRO A 158 -7.60 -22.61 11.43
CA PRO A 158 -6.64 -21.54 11.73
C PRO A 158 -5.23 -22.06 12.04
N PHE A 159 -5.08 -23.13 12.80
CA PHE A 159 -3.78 -23.65 13.21
C PHE A 159 -2.95 -24.17 12.02
N LYS A 160 -3.59 -24.84 11.05
CA LYS A 160 -2.91 -25.35 9.86
C LYS A 160 -2.46 -24.22 8.93
N VAL A 161 -3.22 -23.14 8.86
CA VAL A 161 -2.83 -21.95 8.09
C VAL A 161 -1.57 -21.30 8.71
N ILE A 162 -1.50 -21.21 10.05
CA ILE A 162 -0.33 -20.66 10.75
C ILE A 162 0.89 -21.56 10.53
N GLU A 163 0.72 -22.88 10.68
CA GLU A 163 1.78 -23.86 10.43
C GLU A 163 2.31 -23.74 9.00
N ALA A 164 1.43 -23.64 8.00
CA ALA A 164 1.81 -23.44 6.61
C ALA A 164 2.55 -22.11 6.40
N CYS A 165 2.09 -21.01 6.99
CA CYS A 165 2.76 -19.72 6.87
C CYS A 165 4.14 -19.72 7.52
N LEU A 166 4.32 -20.34 8.67
CA LEU A 166 5.63 -20.53 9.31
C LEU A 166 6.57 -21.30 8.41
N GLN A 167 6.10 -22.36 7.78
CA GLN A 167 6.87 -23.15 6.85
C GLN A 167 7.31 -22.36 5.60
N TRP A 168 6.39 -21.59 5.01
CA TRP A 168 6.73 -20.69 3.90
C TRP A 168 7.73 -19.60 4.31
N LEU A 169 7.67 -19.10 5.55
CA LEU A 169 8.67 -18.18 6.08
C LEU A 169 10.05 -18.84 6.18
N LYS A 170 10.12 -20.08 6.71
CA LYS A 170 11.35 -20.86 6.79
C LYS A 170 11.94 -21.15 5.41
N TYR A 171 11.10 -21.58 4.48
CA TYR A 171 11.52 -21.89 3.12
C TYR A 171 12.07 -20.65 2.40
N THR A 172 11.38 -19.52 2.50
CA THR A 172 11.82 -18.28 1.85
C THR A 172 13.04 -17.65 2.52
N GLU A 173 13.34 -17.98 3.77
CA GLU A 173 14.53 -17.50 4.47
C GLU A 173 15.83 -17.92 3.79
N LYS A 174 15.85 -19.09 3.19
CA LYS A 174 17.04 -19.64 2.50
C LYS A 174 17.40 -18.84 1.23
N THR A 175 16.39 -18.27 0.56
CA THR A 175 16.55 -17.65 -0.76
C THR A 175 16.19 -16.18 -0.80
N PHE A 176 15.22 -15.74 0.00
CA PHE A 176 14.59 -14.43 -0.09
C PHE A 176 14.24 -13.86 1.29
N LYS A 177 15.25 -13.42 2.04
CA LYS A 177 15.13 -12.98 3.44
C LYS A 177 14.11 -11.86 3.68
N THR A 178 13.86 -11.02 2.67
CA THR A 178 12.92 -9.89 2.78
C THR A 178 11.49 -10.22 2.36
N GLN A 179 11.20 -11.47 1.99
CA GLN A 179 9.87 -11.86 1.54
C GLN A 179 8.87 -11.91 2.69
N THR A 180 7.83 -11.11 2.58
CA THR A 180 6.75 -10.98 3.58
C THR A 180 5.42 -11.55 3.10
N PHE A 181 5.38 -12.26 1.95
CA PHE A 181 4.12 -12.75 1.42
C PHE A 181 3.33 -13.67 2.37
N PRO A 182 3.96 -14.56 3.21
CA PRO A 182 3.18 -15.34 4.16
C PRO A 182 2.54 -14.47 5.24
N ILE A 183 3.24 -13.41 5.67
CA ILE A 183 2.73 -12.42 6.64
C ILE A 183 1.58 -11.62 6.01
N ALA A 184 1.73 -11.12 4.80
CA ALA A 184 0.69 -10.40 4.07
C ALA A 184 -0.55 -11.28 3.84
N PHE A 185 -0.35 -12.56 3.53
CA PHE A 185 -1.43 -13.54 3.38
C PHE A 185 -2.20 -13.74 4.69
N LEU A 186 -1.51 -13.95 5.81
CA LEU A 186 -2.14 -14.05 7.14
C LEU A 186 -2.91 -12.78 7.50
N THR A 187 -2.32 -11.61 7.28
CA THR A 187 -2.95 -10.32 7.54
C THR A 187 -4.28 -10.18 6.80
N ASN A 188 -4.28 -10.51 5.51
CA ASN A 188 -5.51 -10.51 4.71
C ASN A 188 -6.55 -11.52 5.22
N LEU A 189 -6.13 -12.72 5.62
CA LEU A 189 -7.07 -13.69 6.19
C LEU A 189 -7.65 -13.23 7.54
N MET A 190 -6.86 -12.62 8.42
CA MET A 190 -7.32 -12.08 9.71
C MET A 190 -8.39 -10.99 9.56
N LYS A 191 -8.37 -10.23 8.46
CA LYS A 191 -9.41 -9.25 8.12
C LYS A 191 -10.80 -9.90 7.97
N PHE A 192 -10.85 -11.09 7.38
CA PHE A 192 -12.09 -11.81 7.08
C PHE A 192 -12.44 -12.90 8.09
N CYS A 193 -11.44 -13.43 8.78
CA CYS A 193 -11.56 -14.57 9.68
C CYS A 193 -11.09 -14.18 11.10
N PRO A 194 -11.93 -13.53 11.92
CA PRO A 194 -11.55 -13.13 13.29
C PRO A 194 -11.06 -14.30 14.16
N SER A 195 -11.53 -15.53 13.90
CA SER A 195 -11.07 -16.75 14.60
C SER A 195 -9.58 -17.06 14.39
N LEU A 196 -8.93 -16.44 13.41
CA LEU A 196 -7.50 -16.61 13.16
C LEU A 196 -6.65 -15.67 14.05
N ARG A 197 -7.20 -14.54 14.51
CA ARG A 197 -6.43 -13.49 15.21
C ARG A 197 -5.79 -14.00 16.50
N ARG A 198 -6.56 -14.67 17.36
CA ARG A 198 -6.04 -15.19 18.63
C ARG A 198 -4.96 -16.26 18.43
N PRO A 199 -5.14 -17.30 17.59
CA PRO A 199 -4.07 -18.26 17.30
C PRO A 199 -2.81 -17.64 16.72
N VAL A 200 -2.92 -16.58 15.92
CA VAL A 200 -1.75 -15.83 15.40
C VAL A 200 -1.05 -15.07 16.52
N ALA A 201 -1.80 -14.40 17.39
CA ALA A 201 -1.25 -13.68 18.55
C ALA A 201 -0.55 -14.65 19.52
N ASP A 202 -1.07 -15.83 19.74
CA ASP A 202 -0.49 -16.84 20.63
C ASP A 202 0.74 -17.55 20.04
N SER A 203 1.04 -17.37 18.75
CA SER A 203 2.18 -18.01 18.10
C SER A 203 3.50 -17.28 18.39
N ALA A 204 4.26 -17.78 19.37
CA ALA A 204 5.59 -17.24 19.70
C ALA A 204 6.56 -17.33 18.51
N GLU A 205 6.46 -18.38 17.68
CA GLU A 205 7.32 -18.57 16.52
C GLU A 205 7.04 -17.52 15.43
N LEU A 206 5.77 -17.20 15.13
CA LEU A 206 5.40 -16.12 14.21
C LEU A 206 5.94 -14.75 14.69
N ARG A 207 5.88 -14.48 15.99
CA ARG A 207 6.41 -13.26 16.60
C ARG A 207 7.91 -13.11 16.34
N VAL A 208 8.67 -14.18 16.55
CA VAL A 208 10.12 -14.20 16.28
C VAL A 208 10.41 -13.98 14.80
N TYR A 209 9.68 -14.67 13.91
CA TYR A 209 9.81 -14.48 12.47
C TYR A 209 9.43 -13.08 12.01
N PHE A 210 8.40 -12.49 12.61
CA PHE A 210 8.02 -11.11 12.34
C PHE A 210 9.19 -10.15 12.65
N ALA A 211 9.75 -10.21 13.86
CA ALA A 211 10.85 -9.35 14.25
C ALA A 211 12.08 -9.54 13.34
N LYS A 212 12.41 -10.79 13.00
CA LYS A 212 13.49 -11.09 12.09
C LYS A 212 13.26 -10.53 10.69
N ARG A 213 12.05 -10.67 10.14
CA ARG A 213 11.70 -10.12 8.81
C ARG A 213 11.75 -8.61 8.79
N PHE A 214 11.34 -7.97 9.90
CA PHE A 214 11.49 -6.53 10.05
C PHE A 214 12.95 -6.11 9.94
N HIS A 215 13.82 -6.74 10.73
CA HIS A 215 15.26 -6.49 10.71
C HIS A 215 15.88 -6.68 9.32
N ASP A 216 15.66 -7.85 8.69
CA ASP A 216 16.21 -8.18 7.37
C ASP A 216 15.74 -7.19 6.29
N THR A 217 14.47 -6.75 6.36
CA THR A 217 13.91 -5.76 5.44
C THR A 217 14.54 -4.37 5.66
N LEU A 218 14.74 -3.98 6.91
CA LEU A 218 15.41 -2.72 7.24
C LEU A 218 16.85 -2.69 6.72
N ILE A 219 17.63 -3.74 6.94
CA ILE A 219 19.00 -3.86 6.40
C ILE A 219 19.00 -3.72 4.87
N SER A 220 18.02 -4.31 4.19
CA SER A 220 17.88 -4.18 2.74
C SER A 220 17.63 -2.74 2.30
N LEU A 221 16.78 -2.00 3.03
CA LEU A 221 16.52 -0.59 2.77
C LEU A 221 17.76 0.29 3.02
N GLU A 222 18.48 0.08 4.13
CA GLU A 222 19.67 0.84 4.48
C GLU A 222 20.84 0.63 3.53
N THR A 223 21.02 -0.59 3.05
CA THR A 223 22.12 -0.94 2.15
C THR A 223 21.83 -0.61 0.70
N GLY A 224 20.58 -0.20 0.38
CA GLY A 224 20.12 -0.03 -0.99
C GLY A 224 20.15 -1.35 -1.78
N TYR A 225 20.32 -2.48 -1.06
CA TYR A 225 20.30 -3.80 -1.66
C TYR A 225 18.87 -4.11 -2.11
N ASN A 226 18.61 -3.73 -3.34
CA ASN A 226 17.42 -4.14 -4.05
C ASN A 226 17.83 -5.29 -4.97
N PRO A 227 17.63 -6.55 -4.55
CA PRO A 227 17.96 -7.67 -5.43
C PRO A 227 17.22 -7.45 -6.74
N PRO A 228 17.91 -7.55 -7.89
CA PRO A 228 17.47 -7.01 -9.19
C PRO A 228 16.14 -7.56 -9.71
N LEU A 229 15.43 -8.38 -8.97
CA LEU A 229 14.25 -9.10 -9.45
C LEU A 229 13.19 -9.35 -8.38
N MET A 230 13.24 -8.63 -7.26
CA MET A 230 12.35 -8.95 -6.16
C MET A 230 11.20 -7.97 -6.00
N PHE A 231 10.01 -8.47 -6.22
CA PHE A 231 8.79 -7.95 -5.64
C PHE A 231 8.43 -8.77 -4.38
N PRO A 232 7.96 -8.14 -3.33
CA PRO A 232 7.78 -6.69 -3.21
C PRO A 232 9.09 -5.94 -2.96
N ILE A 233 9.16 -4.69 -3.41
CA ILE A 233 10.20 -3.74 -3.02
C ILE A 233 10.24 -3.70 -1.48
N PRO A 234 11.43 -3.60 -0.84
CA PRO A 234 11.52 -3.67 0.62
C PRO A 234 10.57 -2.73 1.38
N ILE A 235 10.25 -1.57 0.83
CA ILE A 235 9.28 -0.65 1.44
C ILE A 235 7.85 -1.24 1.49
N HIS A 236 7.41 -1.95 0.45
CA HIS A 236 6.11 -2.64 0.49
C HIS A 236 6.11 -3.79 1.50
N SER A 237 7.27 -4.43 1.74
CA SER A 237 7.42 -5.41 2.82
C SER A 237 7.23 -4.75 4.19
N MET A 238 7.77 -3.54 4.40
CA MET A 238 7.48 -2.77 5.63
C MET A 238 5.98 -2.51 5.77
N ARG A 239 5.29 -2.08 4.72
CA ARG A 239 3.83 -1.89 4.77
C ARG A 239 3.09 -3.15 5.26
N HIS A 240 3.43 -4.32 4.72
CA HIS A 240 2.83 -5.59 5.17
C HIS A 240 3.12 -5.90 6.63
N LEU A 241 4.33 -5.61 7.11
CA LEU A 241 4.71 -5.82 8.50
C LEU A 241 3.95 -4.88 9.45
N GLY A 242 3.77 -3.61 9.06
CA GLY A 242 2.94 -2.66 9.81
C GLY A 242 1.48 -3.11 9.91
N GLN A 243 0.89 -3.49 8.78
CA GLN A 243 -0.48 -4.01 8.72
C GLN A 243 -0.66 -5.30 9.54
N PHE A 244 0.36 -6.15 9.61
CA PHE A 244 0.35 -7.33 10.45
C PHE A 244 0.29 -6.98 11.93
N CYS A 245 1.08 -5.99 12.39
CA CYS A 245 1.02 -5.50 13.76
C CYS A 245 -0.38 -5.04 14.15
N ASP A 246 -1.03 -4.24 13.31
CA ASP A 246 -2.38 -3.77 13.57
C ASP A 246 -3.38 -4.94 13.66
N ALA A 247 -3.30 -5.91 12.74
CA ALA A 247 -4.18 -7.07 12.74
C ALA A 247 -3.96 -8.00 13.94
N VAL A 248 -2.72 -8.15 14.41
CA VAL A 248 -2.38 -8.95 15.60
C VAL A 248 -2.84 -8.24 16.87
N ARG A 249 -2.63 -6.93 16.98
CA ARG A 249 -3.08 -6.12 18.12
C ARG A 249 -4.57 -6.31 18.39
N ASP A 250 -5.39 -6.34 17.34
CA ASP A 250 -6.83 -6.60 17.46
C ASP A 250 -7.18 -8.00 18.00
N GLY A 251 -6.25 -8.94 18.00
CA GLY A 251 -6.39 -10.31 18.49
C GLY A 251 -5.76 -10.58 19.86
N CYS A 252 -4.90 -9.65 20.33
CA CYS A 252 -4.22 -9.78 21.61
C CYS A 252 -5.13 -9.41 22.78
N GLU A 253 -5.00 -10.09 23.92
CA GLU A 253 -5.55 -9.65 25.19
C GLU A 253 -4.68 -8.55 25.81
N ASP A 254 -3.36 -8.72 25.75
CA ASP A 254 -2.37 -7.74 26.15
C ASP A 254 -1.33 -7.57 25.03
N TRP A 255 -1.37 -6.43 24.39
CA TRP A 255 -0.47 -6.08 23.30
C TRP A 255 0.98 -5.87 23.79
N ASN A 256 1.14 -5.33 24.98
CA ASN A 256 2.47 -5.11 25.55
C ASN A 256 3.14 -6.42 25.94
N GLU A 257 2.38 -7.39 26.47
CA GLU A 257 2.88 -8.75 26.71
C GLU A 257 3.31 -9.45 25.40
N TRP A 258 2.54 -9.22 24.33
CA TRP A 258 2.91 -9.77 23.02
C TRP A 258 4.23 -9.18 22.51
N LEU A 259 4.43 -7.88 22.66
CA LEU A 259 5.64 -7.19 22.21
C LEU A 259 6.86 -7.47 23.09
N ALA A 260 6.71 -7.63 24.40
CA ALA A 260 7.79 -7.69 25.37
C ALA A 260 8.99 -8.57 24.98
N PRO A 261 8.82 -9.81 24.45
CA PRO A 261 9.94 -10.67 24.06
C PRO A 261 10.77 -10.16 22.88
N ILE A 262 10.20 -9.29 22.03
CA ILE A 262 10.87 -8.76 20.83
C ILE A 262 11.13 -7.25 20.94
N ALA A 263 10.61 -6.58 21.96
CA ALA A 263 10.64 -5.13 22.11
C ALA A 263 12.06 -4.53 22.06
N PRO A 264 13.10 -5.08 22.71
CA PRO A 264 14.42 -4.45 22.71
C PRO A 264 15.04 -4.29 21.33
N GLU A 265 14.92 -5.31 20.50
CA GLU A 265 15.47 -5.29 19.12
C GLU A 265 14.56 -4.52 18.18
N LEU A 266 13.26 -4.76 18.27
CA LEU A 266 12.26 -4.10 17.43
C LEU A 266 12.25 -2.59 17.63
N TYR A 267 12.41 -2.09 18.86
CA TYR A 267 12.52 -0.66 19.17
C TYR A 267 13.68 0.01 18.43
N LYS A 268 14.87 -0.62 18.47
CA LYS A 268 16.05 -0.14 17.74
C LYS A 268 15.81 -0.09 16.24
N ASP A 269 15.23 -1.16 15.69
CA ASP A 269 15.00 -1.27 14.27
C ASP A 269 13.93 -0.30 13.77
N ILE A 270 12.84 -0.07 14.51
CA ILE A 270 11.84 0.95 14.16
C ILE A 270 12.47 2.35 14.21
N GLY A 271 13.26 2.67 15.23
CA GLY A 271 13.95 3.95 15.30
C GLY A 271 14.86 4.19 14.09
N ARG A 272 15.62 3.17 13.65
CA ARG A 272 16.44 3.24 12.42
C ARG A 272 15.57 3.42 11.17
N PHE A 273 14.47 2.67 11.05
CA PHE A 273 13.54 2.82 9.93
C PHE A 273 12.98 4.24 9.83
N LEU A 274 12.51 4.82 10.95
CA LEU A 274 11.99 6.17 10.99
C LEU A 274 13.05 7.23 10.61
N GLN A 275 14.34 6.98 10.91
CA GLN A 275 15.45 7.86 10.51
C GLN A 275 15.77 7.82 9.00
N ILE A 276 15.60 6.67 8.34
CA ILE A 276 15.85 6.56 6.90
C ILE A 276 14.63 6.90 6.05
N LEU A 277 13.43 6.77 6.58
CA LEU A 277 12.16 6.96 5.88
C LEU A 277 12.05 8.29 5.10
N PRO A 278 12.49 9.45 5.64
CA PRO A 278 12.49 10.71 4.90
C PRO A 278 13.38 10.74 3.65
N ARG A 279 14.34 9.81 3.54
CA ARG A 279 15.32 9.72 2.45
C ARG A 279 14.95 8.69 1.39
N LEU A 280 13.89 7.91 1.62
CA LEU A 280 13.44 6.89 0.68
C LEU A 280 12.70 7.57 -0.49
N ASP A 281 12.93 7.03 -1.69
CA ASP A 281 12.23 7.45 -2.91
C ASP A 281 10.83 6.81 -2.97
N ILE A 282 9.90 7.40 -2.22
CA ILE A 282 8.48 7.02 -2.14
C ILE A 282 7.65 8.30 -2.18
N ASP A 283 6.37 8.17 -2.56
CA ASP A 283 5.47 9.32 -2.54
C ASP A 283 5.16 9.78 -1.09
N ASP A 284 4.68 11.01 -0.98
CA ASP A 284 4.47 11.63 0.33
C ASP A 284 3.31 10.98 1.10
N ASP A 285 2.28 10.50 0.41
CA ASP A 285 1.15 9.81 1.04
C ASP A 285 1.61 8.46 1.63
N GLU A 286 2.44 7.71 0.90
CA GLU A 286 3.02 6.46 1.39
C GLU A 286 3.97 6.71 2.57
N ARG A 287 4.76 7.79 2.52
CA ARG A 287 5.64 8.19 3.62
C ARG A 287 4.86 8.55 4.88
N GLU A 288 3.78 9.33 4.74
CA GLU A 288 2.91 9.71 5.86
C GLU A 288 2.22 8.48 6.48
N ASP A 289 1.75 7.54 5.66
CA ASP A 289 1.20 6.26 6.12
C ASP A 289 2.22 5.48 6.95
N HIS A 290 3.46 5.38 6.49
CA HIS A 290 4.53 4.70 7.24
C HIS A 290 4.87 5.42 8.56
N LEU A 291 4.98 6.74 8.55
CA LEU A 291 5.22 7.53 9.77
C LEU A 291 4.11 7.29 10.80
N ARG A 292 2.86 7.34 10.38
CA ARG A 292 1.71 7.11 11.25
C ARG A 292 1.68 5.70 11.84
N VAL A 293 1.86 4.68 11.00
CA VAL A 293 1.82 3.28 11.43
C VAL A 293 2.98 2.96 12.34
N TYR A 294 4.20 3.29 11.93
CA TYR A 294 5.40 2.93 12.69
C TYR A 294 5.64 3.80 13.91
N GLY A 295 5.18 5.06 13.93
CA GLY A 295 5.16 5.87 15.15
C GLY A 295 4.25 5.29 16.23
N ASN A 296 3.07 4.75 15.86
CA ASN A 296 2.19 4.05 16.78
C ASN A 296 2.80 2.74 17.31
N ILE A 297 3.44 1.97 16.42
CA ILE A 297 4.11 0.71 16.82
C ILE A 297 5.30 1.03 17.74
N GLU A 298 6.10 2.05 17.44
CA GLU A 298 7.23 2.49 18.25
C GLU A 298 6.81 2.80 19.68
N ARG A 299 5.73 3.57 19.84
CA ARG A 299 5.16 3.88 21.15
C ARG A 299 4.80 2.61 21.92
N SER A 300 4.07 1.71 21.30
CA SER A 300 3.67 0.44 21.92
C SER A 300 4.87 -0.42 22.29
N VAL A 301 5.88 -0.48 21.41
CA VAL A 301 7.13 -1.21 21.68
C VAL A 301 7.90 -0.58 22.83
N TRP A 302 7.97 0.75 22.91
CA TRP A 302 8.58 1.47 24.03
C TRP A 302 7.86 1.19 25.36
N GLU A 303 6.53 1.17 25.38
CA GLU A 303 5.73 0.82 26.54
C GLU A 303 5.95 -0.64 27.00
N ALA A 304 6.23 -1.55 26.07
CA ALA A 304 6.53 -2.95 26.34
C ALA A 304 7.97 -3.21 26.83
N LEU A 305 8.89 -2.22 26.70
CA LEU A 305 10.24 -2.34 27.24
C LEU A 305 10.21 -2.38 28.79
N PRO A 306 11.12 -3.15 29.44
CA PRO A 306 11.30 -3.09 30.87
C PRO A 306 11.62 -1.65 31.32
N GLU A 307 10.97 -1.17 32.36
CA GLU A 307 11.11 0.23 32.84
C GLU A 307 12.57 0.64 33.05
N ALA A 308 13.39 -0.27 33.59
CA ALA A 308 14.81 -0.03 33.84
C ALA A 308 15.66 0.16 32.56
N THR A 309 15.15 -0.26 31.39
CA THR A 309 15.86 -0.18 30.10
C THR A 309 15.21 0.76 29.11
N ARG A 310 14.11 1.40 29.51
CA ARG A 310 13.43 2.38 28.66
C ARG A 310 14.36 3.58 28.46
N PRO A 311 14.69 3.93 27.20
CA PRO A 311 15.45 5.15 26.96
C PRO A 311 14.62 6.37 27.37
N GLU A 312 15.31 7.41 27.86
CA GLU A 312 14.67 8.71 28.07
C GLU A 312 14.05 9.16 26.74
N ARG A 313 12.79 9.55 26.81
CA ARG A 313 12.04 9.94 25.64
C ARG A 313 12.36 11.39 25.29
N ASN A 314 13.30 11.59 24.37
CA ASN A 314 13.60 12.90 23.79
C ASN A 314 12.71 13.26 22.59
N TRP A 315 11.63 12.50 22.39
CA TRP A 315 10.71 12.72 21.28
C TRP A 315 9.50 13.53 21.77
N PRO A 316 9.04 14.54 21.01
CA PRO A 316 7.69 15.01 21.21
C PRO A 316 6.77 13.79 21.12
N SER A 317 5.79 13.69 22.02
CA SER A 317 4.84 12.57 21.95
C SER A 317 4.30 12.50 20.52
N LEU A 318 3.95 11.30 20.03
CA LEU A 318 3.29 11.20 18.72
C LEU A 318 2.05 12.11 18.71
N ASP A 319 1.37 12.24 19.87
CA ASP A 319 0.25 13.16 20.05
C ASP A 319 0.70 14.62 19.86
N ASP A 320 1.90 15.00 20.32
CA ASP A 320 2.44 16.34 20.10
C ASP A 320 2.89 16.51 18.64
N ALA A 321 3.51 15.50 18.04
CA ALA A 321 3.89 15.53 16.62
C ALA A 321 2.68 15.52 15.70
N LEU A 322 1.66 14.70 15.98
CA LEU A 322 0.37 14.72 15.26
C LEU A 322 -0.40 16.02 15.54
N ALA A 323 -0.40 16.50 16.79
CA ALA A 323 -0.99 17.78 17.11
C ALA A 323 -0.28 18.92 16.37
N ASP A 324 1.05 18.86 16.25
CA ASP A 324 1.81 19.85 15.46
C ASP A 324 1.50 19.72 13.94
N LEU A 325 1.40 18.51 13.40
CA LEU A 325 1.02 18.28 12.01
C LEU A 325 -0.45 18.69 11.72
N MET A 326 -1.31 18.58 12.71
CA MET A 326 -2.73 18.98 12.63
C MET A 326 -2.94 20.45 13.01
N ARG A 327 -1.89 21.17 13.38
CA ARG A 327 -2.02 22.61 13.64
C ARG A 327 -2.46 23.37 12.39
N PRO A 328 -3.34 24.33 12.54
CA PRO A 328 -3.85 25.09 11.41
C PRO A 328 -2.77 25.68 10.50
N HIS A 329 -1.66 26.13 11.06
CA HIS A 329 -0.53 26.66 10.29
C HIS A 329 0.18 25.60 9.43
N CYS A 330 0.34 24.36 9.94
CA CYS A 330 0.93 23.26 9.19
C CYS A 330 0.04 22.83 8.03
N LEU A 331 -1.25 22.67 8.30
CA LEU A 331 -2.25 22.34 7.27
C LEU A 331 -2.30 23.44 6.20
N LEU A 332 -2.22 24.72 6.59
CA LEU A 332 -2.19 25.83 5.66
C LEU A 332 -0.92 25.86 4.81
N PHE A 333 0.24 25.53 5.39
CA PHE A 333 1.52 25.43 4.66
C PHE A 333 1.44 24.39 3.55
N LYS A 334 1.01 23.17 3.90
CA LYS A 334 0.79 22.08 2.94
C LYS A 334 -0.18 22.49 1.83
N LYS A 335 -1.29 23.13 2.20
CA LYS A 335 -2.32 23.57 1.25
C LYS A 335 -1.80 24.61 0.27
N PHE A 336 -0.99 25.53 0.73
CA PHE A 336 -0.38 26.54 -0.17
C PHE A 336 0.62 25.92 -1.14
N ALA A 337 1.44 24.98 -0.70
CA ALA A 337 2.36 24.25 -1.55
C ALA A 337 1.62 23.52 -2.68
N ASP A 338 0.59 22.74 -2.31
CA ASP A 338 -0.26 22.00 -3.25
C ASP A 338 -0.95 22.92 -4.28
N LEU A 339 -1.61 23.97 -3.81
CA LEU A 339 -2.32 24.91 -4.70
C LEU A 339 -1.38 25.66 -5.66
N GLN A 340 -0.14 25.93 -5.24
CA GLN A 340 0.86 26.54 -6.13
C GLN A 340 1.38 25.56 -7.19
N GLU A 341 1.51 24.31 -6.86
CA GLU A 341 1.96 23.27 -7.77
C GLU A 341 0.90 22.97 -8.84
N ARG A 342 -0.33 22.79 -8.44
CA ARG A 342 -1.46 22.44 -9.35
C ARG A 342 -1.80 23.55 -10.34
N ARG A 343 -1.64 24.84 -10.01
CA ARG A 343 -1.95 26.01 -10.83
C ARG A 343 -3.35 25.96 -11.48
N GLU A 344 -4.32 25.47 -10.78
CA GLU A 344 -5.68 25.29 -11.26
C GLU A 344 -6.58 26.51 -11.00
N CYS A 345 -7.69 26.60 -11.74
CA CYS A 345 -8.72 27.60 -11.48
C CYS A 345 -9.49 27.29 -10.18
N LEU A 346 -9.36 28.12 -9.17
CA LEU A 346 -9.99 27.93 -7.85
C LEU A 346 -11.46 28.39 -7.78
N SER A 347 -12.18 28.43 -8.90
CA SER A 347 -13.63 28.69 -8.87
C SER A 347 -14.39 27.41 -8.53
N PRO A 348 -15.36 27.46 -7.56
CA PRO A 348 -16.16 26.29 -7.19
C PRO A 348 -17.01 25.73 -8.33
N ILE A 349 -17.21 26.51 -9.39
CA ILE A 349 -18.00 26.11 -10.57
C ILE A 349 -17.17 25.85 -11.82
N CYS A 350 -15.84 25.96 -11.74
CA CYS A 350 -14.98 25.74 -12.87
C CYS A 350 -14.65 24.27 -13.08
N PHE A 351 -14.99 23.76 -14.26
CA PHE A 351 -14.80 22.36 -14.63
C PHE A 351 -13.69 22.14 -15.68
N ARG A 352 -12.92 23.17 -15.99
CA ARG A 352 -11.84 23.02 -16.96
C ARG A 352 -10.70 22.24 -16.31
N PRO A 353 -10.32 21.09 -16.87
CA PRO A 353 -9.10 20.40 -16.43
C PRO A 353 -7.87 21.31 -16.56
N ALA A 354 -6.85 21.09 -15.74
CA ALA A 354 -5.63 21.87 -15.72
C ALA A 354 -4.99 22.02 -17.13
N GLU A 355 -5.01 20.94 -17.89
CA GLU A 355 -4.49 20.84 -19.28
C GLU A 355 -5.18 21.80 -20.29
N TYR A 356 -6.43 22.19 -20.01
CA TYR A 356 -7.21 23.08 -20.87
C TYR A 356 -7.34 24.49 -20.31
N GLN A 357 -6.53 24.84 -19.32
CA GLN A 357 -6.57 26.19 -18.76
C GLN A 357 -5.75 27.16 -19.62
N PRO A 358 -6.25 28.37 -19.84
CA PRO A 358 -5.54 29.33 -20.69
C PRO A 358 -4.19 29.74 -20.09
N ALA A 359 -3.17 29.92 -20.92
CA ALA A 359 -1.83 30.32 -20.51
C ALA A 359 -1.73 31.63 -19.70
N GLY A 360 -2.83 32.39 -19.60
CA GLY A 360 -2.91 33.65 -18.88
C GLY A 360 -3.96 33.63 -17.78
N MET A 361 -3.80 32.77 -16.75
CA MET A 361 -4.70 32.79 -15.61
C MET A 361 -4.64 34.11 -14.84
N ARG A 362 -5.79 34.59 -14.38
CA ARG A 362 -5.91 35.77 -13.53
C ARG A 362 -5.59 35.39 -12.09
N VAL A 363 -4.50 35.88 -11.57
CA VAL A 363 -4.11 35.66 -10.18
C VAL A 363 -4.73 36.72 -9.29
N CYS A 364 -5.34 36.29 -8.18
CA CYS A 364 -5.87 37.19 -7.16
C CYS A 364 -4.74 37.95 -6.44
N ALA A 365 -5.09 39.05 -5.79
CA ALA A 365 -4.15 39.81 -4.96
C ALA A 365 -3.53 38.99 -3.82
N CYS A 366 -4.19 37.91 -3.36
CA CYS A 366 -3.65 36.97 -2.38
C CYS A 366 -2.56 36.03 -2.93
N ARG A 367 -2.33 36.01 -4.25
CA ARG A 367 -1.33 35.20 -4.96
C ARG A 367 -1.53 33.68 -4.96
N ILE A 368 -2.40 33.14 -4.12
CA ILE A 368 -2.77 31.72 -4.07
C ILE A 368 -3.91 31.43 -5.06
N ALA A 369 -4.97 32.22 -5.02
CA ALA A 369 -6.13 31.97 -5.87
C ALA A 369 -5.88 32.43 -7.32
N ALA A 370 -6.03 31.50 -8.27
CA ALA A 370 -5.93 31.75 -9.70
C ALA A 370 -7.27 31.40 -10.39
N TYR A 371 -7.59 32.09 -11.50
CA TYR A 371 -8.86 31.94 -12.21
C TYR A 371 -8.67 31.96 -13.71
N CYS A 372 -9.35 31.07 -14.43
CA CYS A 372 -9.32 31.04 -15.89
C CYS A 372 -10.14 32.17 -16.53
N SER A 373 -11.02 32.85 -15.78
CA SER A 373 -11.84 33.96 -16.27
C SER A 373 -12.28 34.90 -15.14
N ARG A 374 -12.73 36.10 -15.52
CA ARG A 374 -13.32 37.05 -14.58
C ARG A 374 -14.62 36.54 -13.96
N ASN A 375 -15.38 35.71 -14.67
CA ASN A 375 -16.56 35.07 -14.14
C ASN A 375 -16.21 34.09 -13.02
N CYS A 376 -15.23 33.23 -13.23
CA CYS A 376 -14.74 32.31 -12.20
C CYS A 376 -14.30 33.05 -10.93
N GLN A 377 -13.60 34.19 -11.12
CA GLN A 377 -13.19 35.03 -9.99
C GLN A 377 -14.39 35.61 -9.24
N ARG A 378 -15.39 36.14 -9.97
CA ARG A 378 -16.61 36.70 -9.34
C ARG A 378 -17.42 35.65 -8.60
N GLU A 379 -17.57 34.48 -9.15
CA GLU A 379 -18.31 33.39 -8.52
C GLU A 379 -17.63 32.96 -7.23
N HIS A 380 -16.32 32.73 -7.21
CA HIS A 380 -15.59 32.40 -5.99
C HIS A 380 -15.66 33.57 -4.95
N TRP A 381 -15.56 34.79 -5.41
CA TRP A 381 -15.64 35.97 -4.55
C TRP A 381 -16.95 36.06 -3.73
N ARG A 382 -18.03 35.54 -4.31
CA ARG A 382 -19.40 35.62 -3.75
C ARG A 382 -19.95 34.24 -3.35
N TRP A 383 -19.12 33.21 -3.38
CA TRP A 383 -19.61 31.87 -3.12
C TRP A 383 -20.16 31.74 -1.69
N LYS A 384 -21.40 31.21 -1.55
CA LYS A 384 -22.15 31.29 -0.28
C LYS A 384 -21.54 30.49 0.87
N ARG A 385 -20.81 29.39 0.58
CA ARG A 385 -20.26 28.54 1.64
C ARG A 385 -18.96 29.09 2.22
N ALA A 386 -18.05 29.52 1.36
CA ALA A 386 -16.76 30.09 1.75
C ALA A 386 -16.39 31.21 0.75
N PRO A 387 -16.93 32.44 0.90
CA PRO A 387 -16.64 33.51 -0.04
C PRO A 387 -15.19 33.95 0.06
N HIS A 388 -14.45 33.88 -1.05
CA HIS A 388 -13.03 34.27 -1.09
C HIS A 388 -12.79 35.72 -0.54
N LYS A 389 -13.75 36.63 -0.66
CA LYS A 389 -13.64 37.99 -0.12
C LYS A 389 -13.36 38.01 1.39
N ASP A 390 -13.87 37.01 2.13
CA ASP A 390 -13.80 36.99 3.59
C ASP A 390 -12.41 36.46 4.08
N THR A 391 -11.73 35.67 3.27
CA THR A 391 -10.42 35.08 3.59
C THR A 391 -9.26 35.64 2.75
N CYS A 392 -9.54 36.46 1.74
CA CYS A 392 -8.51 36.93 0.79
C CYS A 392 -7.37 37.72 1.45
N ALA A 393 -7.69 38.52 2.47
CA ALA A 393 -6.69 39.30 3.22
C ALA A 393 -5.78 38.40 4.04
N ASP A 394 -6.36 37.41 4.75
CA ASP A 394 -5.62 36.47 5.57
C ASP A 394 -4.76 35.53 4.71
N ILE A 395 -5.30 35.06 3.58
CA ILE A 395 -4.52 34.29 2.58
C ILE A 395 -3.32 35.11 2.09
N LYS A 396 -3.53 36.42 1.81
CA LYS A 396 -2.44 37.29 1.35
C LYS A 396 -1.36 37.44 2.43
N GLN A 397 -1.74 37.69 3.67
CA GLN A 397 -0.80 37.83 4.78
C GLN A 397 0.02 36.55 4.97
N ALA A 398 -0.64 35.39 5.03
CA ALA A 398 0.04 34.10 5.15
C ALA A 398 0.92 33.79 3.93
N TYR A 399 0.50 34.17 2.71
CA TYR A 399 1.30 34.00 1.51
C TYR A 399 2.58 34.82 1.52
N GLU A 400 2.57 36.05 2.05
CA GLU A 400 3.78 36.87 2.17
C GLU A 400 4.87 36.18 3.01
N VAL A 401 4.47 35.42 4.03
CA VAL A 401 5.39 34.60 4.84
C VAL A 401 5.77 33.32 4.05
N PHE A 402 4.82 32.66 3.42
CA PHE A 402 5.06 31.43 2.65
C PHE A 402 6.09 31.64 1.53
N LYS A 403 6.07 32.75 0.83
CA LYS A 403 7.02 33.03 -0.25
C LYS A 403 8.47 33.21 0.23
N GLU A 404 8.69 33.56 1.51
CA GLU A 404 10.03 33.71 2.11
C GLU A 404 10.66 32.35 2.47
N VAL A 405 9.87 31.27 2.54
CA VAL A 405 10.41 29.92 2.70
C VAL A 405 11.17 29.53 1.43
N PRO A 406 12.42 29.04 1.50
CA PRO A 406 13.20 28.64 0.32
C PRO A 406 12.41 27.66 -0.56
N ARG A 407 12.49 27.83 -1.88
CA ARG A 407 11.68 27.07 -2.83
C ARG A 407 11.88 25.57 -2.72
N GLU A 408 13.12 25.14 -2.54
CA GLU A 408 13.53 23.74 -2.43
C GLU A 408 12.91 23.07 -1.19
N ILE A 409 12.78 23.82 -0.10
CA ILE A 409 12.21 23.37 1.18
C ILE A 409 10.67 23.45 1.12
N ARG A 410 10.12 24.46 0.46
CA ARG A 410 8.68 24.72 0.36
C ARG A 410 7.93 23.58 -0.30
N TYR A 411 8.44 23.04 -1.39
CA TYR A 411 7.81 21.95 -2.13
C TYR A 411 8.18 20.56 -1.61
N GLY A 412 9.26 20.45 -0.83
CA GLY A 412 9.61 19.21 -0.13
C GLY A 412 8.78 18.94 1.13
N LEU A 413 7.86 19.84 1.51
CA LEU A 413 7.02 19.75 2.71
C LEU A 413 7.82 19.37 3.97
N SER A 414 9.06 19.86 4.07
CA SER A 414 9.95 19.52 5.17
C SER A 414 9.55 20.20 6.48
N GLU A 415 9.86 19.56 7.59
CA GLU A 415 9.70 20.16 8.93
C GLU A 415 10.39 21.52 9.03
N GLU A 416 11.57 21.67 8.43
CA GLU A 416 12.29 22.94 8.39
C GLU A 416 11.47 24.04 7.71
N GLY A 417 10.85 23.74 6.56
CA GLY A 417 10.01 24.69 5.84
C GLY A 417 8.78 25.10 6.64
N TYR A 418 8.16 24.15 7.32
CA TYR A 418 7.03 24.41 8.22
C TYR A 418 7.45 25.30 9.40
N GLN A 419 8.60 25.03 10.06
CA GLN A 419 9.07 25.82 11.20
C GLN A 419 9.42 27.27 10.78
N ILE A 420 9.99 27.46 9.60
CA ILE A 420 10.24 28.81 9.03
C ILE A 420 8.91 29.54 8.80
N PHE A 421 7.95 28.86 8.19
CA PHE A 421 6.62 29.42 7.91
C PHE A 421 5.88 29.77 9.19
N ARG A 422 5.82 28.87 10.16
CA ARG A 422 5.19 29.08 11.45
C ARG A 422 5.78 30.29 12.20
N LYS A 423 7.08 30.31 12.36
CA LYS A 423 7.76 31.44 13.04
C LYS A 423 7.51 32.77 12.32
N GLY A 424 7.49 32.74 10.99
CA GLY A 424 7.15 33.92 10.20
C GLY A 424 5.71 34.40 10.44
N LEU A 425 4.73 33.50 10.53
CA LEU A 425 3.34 33.84 10.84
C LEU A 425 3.21 34.43 12.27
N GLU A 426 3.80 33.79 13.27
CA GLU A 426 3.84 34.26 14.65
C GLU A 426 4.43 35.69 14.71
N GLY A 427 5.50 35.96 13.95
CA GLY A 427 6.15 37.27 13.87
C GLY A 427 5.27 38.37 13.23
N THR A 428 4.24 37.99 12.44
CA THR A 428 3.28 38.93 11.84
C THR A 428 2.01 39.14 12.66
N GLY A 429 1.87 38.42 13.77
CA GLY A 429 0.65 38.39 14.59
C GLY A 429 -0.50 37.59 13.98
N TYR A 430 -0.20 36.74 12.99
CA TYR A 430 -1.17 35.83 12.37
C TYR A 430 -1.53 34.69 13.34
N THR A 431 -2.79 34.51 13.64
CA THR A 431 -3.23 33.56 14.65
C THR A 431 -3.52 32.17 14.08
N GLU A 432 -3.46 31.13 14.92
CA GLU A 432 -3.88 29.78 14.52
C GLU A 432 -5.36 29.72 14.11
N GLU A 433 -6.22 30.54 14.75
CA GLU A 433 -7.63 30.65 14.37
C GLU A 433 -7.80 31.16 12.93
N GLN A 434 -7.05 32.21 12.56
CA GLN A 434 -7.05 32.71 11.17
C GLN A 434 -6.53 31.64 10.21
N GLY A 435 -5.48 30.90 10.57
CA GLY A 435 -4.96 29.79 9.79
C GLY A 435 -5.99 28.69 9.58
N GLY A 436 -6.72 28.33 10.64
CA GLY A 436 -7.80 27.35 10.58
C GLY A 436 -8.96 27.78 9.70
N GLN A 437 -9.40 29.03 9.81
CA GLN A 437 -10.47 29.59 8.98
C GLN A 437 -10.10 29.59 7.49
N VAL A 438 -8.89 29.98 7.16
CA VAL A 438 -8.37 29.94 5.78
C VAL A 438 -8.27 28.51 5.26
N PHE A 439 -7.72 27.59 6.05
CA PHE A 439 -7.61 26.19 5.68
C PHE A 439 -8.98 25.58 5.40
N VAL A 440 -9.95 25.72 6.32
CA VAL A 440 -11.31 25.22 6.15
C VAL A 440 -11.98 25.81 4.89
N ALA A 441 -11.80 27.11 4.62
CA ALA A 441 -12.36 27.71 3.43
C ALA A 441 -11.77 27.14 2.12
N LEU A 442 -10.49 26.78 2.10
CA LEU A 442 -9.83 26.15 0.96
C LEU A 442 -10.26 24.69 0.80
N GLU A 443 -10.43 23.93 1.89
CA GLU A 443 -10.95 22.57 1.87
C GLU A 443 -12.40 22.50 1.38
N GLU A 444 -13.28 23.34 1.88
CA GLU A 444 -14.66 23.45 1.42
C GLU A 444 -14.74 23.69 -0.09
N LEU A 445 -13.84 24.50 -0.61
CA LEU A 445 -13.74 24.77 -2.04
C LEU A 445 -13.36 23.52 -2.85
N GLU A 446 -12.40 22.73 -2.38
CA GLU A 446 -12.00 21.48 -3.06
C GLU A 446 -13.12 20.45 -3.03
N HIS A 447 -13.71 20.20 -1.88
CA HIS A 447 -14.85 19.28 -1.76
C HIS A 447 -16.01 19.67 -2.70
N ALA A 448 -16.29 20.96 -2.85
CA ALA A 448 -17.30 21.42 -3.78
C ALA A 448 -16.94 21.12 -5.25
N ARG A 449 -15.67 21.27 -5.61
CA ARG A 449 -15.17 20.97 -6.96
C ARG A 449 -15.23 19.48 -7.26
N GLU A 450 -14.79 18.64 -6.35
CA GLU A 450 -14.83 17.17 -6.47
C GLU A 450 -16.26 16.65 -6.62
N ALA A 451 -17.17 17.12 -5.76
CA ALA A 451 -18.59 16.76 -5.84
C ALA A 451 -19.24 17.12 -7.18
N LEU A 452 -18.81 18.22 -7.78
CA LEU A 452 -19.28 18.64 -9.09
C LEU A 452 -18.63 17.83 -10.24
N GLN A 453 -17.36 17.44 -10.14
CA GLN A 453 -16.69 16.57 -11.10
C GLN A 453 -17.32 15.17 -11.10
N GLN A 454 -17.60 14.62 -9.93
CA GLN A 454 -18.28 13.32 -9.79
C GLN A 454 -19.68 13.34 -10.42
N LYS A 455 -20.48 14.39 -10.23
CA LYS A 455 -21.81 14.53 -10.86
C LYS A 455 -21.73 14.54 -12.39
N LYS A 456 -20.72 15.14 -12.98
CA LYS A 456 -20.54 15.16 -14.44
C LYS A 456 -20.07 13.84 -15.02
N SER A 457 -19.19 13.12 -14.34
CA SER A 457 -18.73 11.80 -14.79
C SER A 457 -19.87 10.79 -14.88
N VAL A 458 -20.92 10.96 -14.07
CA VAL A 458 -22.14 10.15 -14.09
C VAL A 458 -23.05 10.53 -15.27
N VAL A 459 -23.10 11.80 -15.65
CA VAL A 459 -23.96 12.30 -16.77
C VAL A 459 -23.36 11.95 -18.13
N VAL A 460 -22.05 11.91 -18.26
CA VAL A 460 -21.37 11.56 -19.54
C VAL A 460 -21.40 10.03 -19.82
N ARG A 461 -21.68 9.20 -18.80
CA ARG A 461 -21.81 7.73 -18.96
C ARG A 461 -23.24 7.25 -19.21
N ARG A 462 -24.22 8.14 -19.30
CA ARG A 462 -25.60 7.88 -19.75
C ARG A 462 -25.80 8.39 -21.17
#